data_31beb3f1c020e4e2d5ce06c5168e92df
#
_entry.id   31beb3f1c020e4e2d5ce06c5168e92df
#
_cell.length_a   1.000
_cell.length_b   1.000
_cell.length_c   1.000
_cell.angle_alpha   90.00
_cell.angle_beta   90.00
_cell.angle_gamma   90.00
#
_symmetry.space_group_name_H-M   'P 1'
#
loop_
_entity.id
_entity.type
_entity.pdbx_description
1 polymer ?
#
loop_
_entity_poly.entity_id
_entity_poly.type
_entity_poly.pdbx_seq_one_letter_code
_entity_poly.pdbx_strand_id
1 'polypeptide(L)'
;MYVSEIVEITNYRNLTGKTVKFNETLNFLIGENNIGKTNILELIYIFLSVGKFTESDFTDVMQPIRIKLRIKYSDEEIGYFEDNFDVDDSRTITLIAVQDSVDERINYYHDTPNQTRISSATIKRMNILYYYAQRMPSKEVDFRKTSGSGKVLNYLIQHSMEHSGMQEKDILKKTKLKSIVKDVNKQIKSLNTITGD
;
A
#
# COMPACT_ATOMS: atom_id res chain seq x y z
N MET A 1 9.11 1.04 -5.20
CA MET A 1 8.66 -0.14 -4.39
C MET A 1 7.33 -0.64 -4.91
N TYR A 2 7.15 -1.96 -5.05
CA TYR A 2 5.88 -2.55 -5.49
C TYR A 2 5.70 -3.96 -4.93
N VAL A 3 4.44 -4.40 -4.82
CA VAL A 3 4.12 -5.79 -4.48
C VAL A 3 4.41 -6.64 -5.71
N SER A 4 5.41 -7.50 -5.65
CA SER A 4 5.80 -8.37 -6.78
C SER A 4 5.02 -9.68 -6.79
N GLU A 5 4.57 -10.15 -5.61
CA GLU A 5 3.85 -11.43 -5.51
C GLU A 5 3.04 -11.49 -4.22
N ILE A 6 1.84 -12.07 -4.31
CA ILE A 6 1.15 -12.67 -3.17
C ILE A 6 1.57 -14.14 -3.15
N VAL A 7 2.41 -14.51 -2.17
CA VAL A 7 3.04 -15.83 -2.11
C VAL A 7 2.12 -16.85 -1.45
N GLU A 8 1.39 -16.42 -0.42
CA GLU A 8 0.52 -17.27 0.39
C GLU A 8 -0.72 -16.51 0.82
N ILE A 9 -1.86 -17.15 0.70
CA ILE A 9 -3.14 -16.71 1.24
C ILE A 9 -3.77 -17.88 1.98
N THR A 10 -3.96 -17.72 3.28
CA THR A 10 -4.64 -18.73 4.11
C THR A 10 -5.84 -18.10 4.78
N ASN A 11 -6.97 -18.79 4.70
CA ASN A 11 -8.21 -18.44 5.38
C ASN A 11 -8.84 -17.09 5.01
N TYR A 12 -8.56 -16.56 3.82
CA TYR A 12 -9.12 -15.29 3.37
C TYR A 12 -10.09 -15.48 2.21
N ARG A 13 -11.37 -15.26 2.47
CA ARG A 13 -12.47 -15.31 1.49
C ARG A 13 -12.32 -16.51 0.52
N ASN A 14 -12.52 -16.29 -0.78
CA ASN A 14 -12.36 -17.27 -1.85
C ASN A 14 -10.93 -17.36 -2.42
N LEU A 15 -9.94 -16.76 -1.76
CA LEU A 15 -8.57 -16.67 -2.27
C LEU A 15 -7.60 -17.65 -1.57
N THR A 16 -8.05 -18.39 -0.58
CA THR A 16 -7.21 -19.39 0.12
C THR A 16 -6.49 -20.30 -0.86
N GLY A 17 -5.18 -20.44 -0.70
CA GLY A 17 -4.31 -21.28 -1.55
C GLY A 17 -3.98 -20.65 -2.91
N LYS A 18 -4.40 -19.43 -3.21
CA LYS A 18 -4.05 -18.75 -4.45
C LYS A 18 -2.74 -17.98 -4.30
N THR A 19 -2.01 -17.89 -5.40
CA THR A 19 -0.82 -17.04 -5.57
C THR A 19 -1.05 -16.08 -6.72
N VAL A 20 -0.50 -14.86 -6.63
CA VAL A 20 -0.66 -13.84 -7.68
C VAL A 20 0.66 -13.13 -7.87
N LYS A 21 1.13 -13.04 -9.12
CA LYS A 21 2.35 -12.28 -9.47
C LYS A 21 1.98 -10.97 -10.15
N PHE A 22 2.74 -9.94 -9.86
CA PHE A 22 2.55 -8.59 -10.39
C PHE A 22 3.80 -8.10 -11.10
N ASN A 23 3.59 -7.32 -12.15
CA ASN A 23 4.62 -6.54 -12.79
C ASN A 23 4.82 -5.21 -12.06
N GLU A 24 5.97 -4.59 -12.27
CA GLU A 24 6.35 -3.35 -11.61
C GLU A 24 5.41 -2.17 -11.91
N THR A 25 4.99 -2.02 -13.17
CA THR A 25 4.32 -0.82 -13.65
C THR A 25 2.81 -0.96 -13.73
N LEU A 26 2.31 -1.91 -14.49
CA LEU A 26 0.89 -2.03 -14.82
C LEU A 26 0.43 -3.48 -14.79
N ASN A 27 -0.70 -3.70 -14.10
CA ASN A 27 -1.31 -5.01 -13.98
C ASN A 27 -2.82 -4.92 -14.25
N PHE A 28 -3.34 -5.84 -15.04
CA PHE A 28 -4.76 -5.97 -15.30
C PHE A 28 -5.28 -7.26 -14.69
N LEU A 29 -6.27 -7.16 -13.81
CA LEU A 29 -6.99 -8.32 -13.28
C LEU A 29 -8.23 -8.56 -14.13
N ILE A 30 -8.18 -9.56 -15.01
CA ILE A 30 -9.26 -9.90 -15.94
C ILE A 30 -9.87 -11.23 -15.50
N GLY A 31 -11.18 -11.36 -15.64
CA GLY A 31 -11.90 -12.59 -15.32
C GLY A 31 -13.39 -12.33 -15.09
N GLU A 32 -14.14 -13.39 -14.89
CA GLU A 32 -15.56 -13.36 -14.61
C GLU A 32 -15.90 -12.61 -13.30
N ASN A 33 -17.17 -12.24 -13.13
CA ASN A 33 -17.64 -11.67 -11.88
C ASN A 33 -17.51 -12.69 -10.74
N ASN A 34 -17.28 -12.21 -9.54
CA ASN A 34 -17.10 -13.02 -8.31
C ASN A 34 -15.88 -13.95 -8.25
N ILE A 35 -14.97 -13.93 -9.23
CA ILE A 35 -13.75 -14.77 -9.18
C ILE A 35 -12.74 -14.31 -8.12
N GLY A 36 -12.93 -13.13 -7.52
CA GLY A 36 -12.06 -12.60 -6.45
C GLY A 36 -11.14 -11.46 -6.85
N LYS A 37 -11.33 -10.82 -8.03
CA LYS A 37 -10.48 -9.69 -8.46
C LYS A 37 -10.44 -8.55 -7.44
N THR A 38 -11.59 -8.13 -6.96
CA THR A 38 -11.70 -7.09 -5.92
C THR A 38 -11.10 -7.56 -4.61
N ASN A 39 -11.28 -8.82 -4.25
CA ASN A 39 -10.74 -9.41 -3.03
C ASN A 39 -9.20 -9.35 -3.01
N ILE A 40 -8.53 -9.54 -4.17
CA ILE A 40 -7.07 -9.40 -4.29
C ILE A 40 -6.64 -7.96 -3.97
N LEU A 41 -7.32 -6.96 -4.54
CA LEU A 41 -6.99 -5.55 -4.31
C LEU A 41 -7.27 -5.13 -2.87
N GLU A 42 -8.39 -5.56 -2.30
CA GLU A 42 -8.74 -5.29 -0.91
C GLU A 42 -7.76 -5.94 0.07
N LEU A 43 -7.33 -7.18 -0.20
CA LEU A 43 -6.30 -7.86 0.58
C LEU A 43 -5.01 -7.04 0.65
N ILE A 44 -4.48 -6.61 -0.50
CA ILE A 44 -3.27 -5.78 -0.56
C ILE A 44 -3.49 -4.46 0.19
N TYR A 45 -4.65 -3.84 0.00
CA TYR A 45 -4.98 -2.60 0.69
C TYR A 45 -5.05 -2.77 2.20
N ILE A 46 -5.76 -3.78 2.71
CA ILE A 46 -5.87 -4.05 4.16
C ILE A 46 -4.48 -4.34 4.74
N PHE A 47 -3.68 -5.13 4.05
CA PHE A 47 -2.32 -5.46 4.46
C PHE A 47 -1.45 -4.20 4.60
N LEU A 48 -1.36 -3.38 3.57
CA LEU A 48 -0.44 -2.23 3.52
C LEU A 48 -0.97 -0.98 4.24
N SER A 49 -2.28 -0.82 4.39
CA SER A 49 -2.87 0.27 5.18
C SER A 49 -2.87 0.00 6.68
N VAL A 50 -2.42 -1.19 7.11
CA VAL A 50 -2.55 -1.65 8.50
C VAL A 50 -4.01 -1.63 8.93
N GLY A 51 -4.87 -2.15 8.07
CA GLY A 51 -6.28 -2.34 8.34
C GLY A 51 -6.54 -3.47 9.33
N LYS A 52 -7.75 -3.97 9.31
CA LYS A 52 -8.19 -5.13 10.08
C LYS A 52 -9.11 -5.95 9.19
N PHE A 53 -8.92 -7.26 9.17
CA PHE A 53 -9.88 -8.17 8.55
C PHE A 53 -11.11 -8.28 9.42
N THR A 54 -12.27 -8.25 8.80
CA THR A 54 -13.58 -8.40 9.44
C THR A 54 -14.03 -9.86 9.41
N GLU A 55 -15.08 -10.21 10.16
CA GLU A 55 -15.62 -11.56 10.19
C GLU A 55 -15.91 -12.12 8.77
N SER A 56 -16.43 -11.28 7.88
CA SER A 56 -16.72 -11.65 6.48
C SER A 56 -15.49 -11.95 5.62
N ASP A 57 -14.30 -11.62 6.11
CA ASP A 57 -13.04 -11.90 5.43
C ASP A 57 -12.50 -13.31 5.75
N PHE A 58 -12.91 -13.87 6.88
CA PHE A 58 -12.50 -15.20 7.30
C PHE A 58 -13.33 -16.27 6.58
N THR A 59 -12.66 -17.27 6.00
CA THR A 59 -13.33 -18.47 5.48
C THR A 59 -13.80 -19.35 6.65
N ASP A 60 -12.99 -19.42 7.72
CA ASP A 60 -13.28 -20.07 8.98
C ASP A 60 -12.84 -19.15 10.13
N VAL A 61 -13.78 -18.63 10.91
CA VAL A 61 -13.50 -17.69 12.01
C VAL A 61 -12.69 -18.30 13.17
N MET A 62 -12.58 -19.63 13.22
CA MET A 62 -11.79 -20.35 14.23
C MET A 62 -10.32 -20.52 13.81
N GLN A 63 -9.96 -20.10 12.62
CA GLN A 63 -8.60 -20.20 12.08
C GLN A 63 -8.04 -18.80 11.79
N PRO A 64 -6.72 -18.59 11.95
CA PRO A 64 -6.11 -17.32 11.61
C PRO A 64 -6.14 -17.04 10.12
N ILE A 65 -6.23 -15.75 9.74
CA ILE A 65 -5.85 -15.30 8.40
C ILE A 65 -4.34 -15.12 8.38
N ARG A 66 -3.68 -15.75 7.42
CA ARG A 66 -2.24 -15.58 7.16
C ARG A 66 -2.01 -15.21 5.71
N ILE A 67 -1.31 -14.09 5.50
CA ILE A 67 -0.99 -13.56 4.17
C ILE A 67 0.52 -13.34 4.08
N LYS A 68 1.11 -13.79 2.99
CA LYS A 68 2.53 -13.56 2.72
C LYS A 68 2.67 -12.76 1.42
N LEU A 69 3.25 -11.56 1.51
CA LEU A 69 3.52 -10.67 0.38
C LEU A 69 5.02 -10.55 0.14
N ARG A 70 5.41 -10.63 -1.13
CA ARG A 70 6.76 -10.29 -1.56
C ARG A 70 6.75 -8.89 -2.16
N ILE A 71 7.63 -8.04 -1.65
CA ILE A 71 7.78 -6.65 -2.07
C ILE A 71 9.17 -6.49 -2.67
N LYS A 72 9.23 -5.83 -3.82
CA LYS A 72 10.47 -5.46 -4.49
C LYS A 72 10.64 -3.95 -4.46
N TYR A 73 11.86 -3.49 -4.26
CA TYR A 73 12.19 -2.06 -4.21
C TYR A 73 13.35 -1.71 -5.14
N SER A 74 13.44 -0.42 -5.51
CA SER A 74 14.46 0.15 -6.37
C SER A 74 15.73 0.48 -5.58
N ASP A 75 16.79 0.82 -6.30
CA ASP A 75 18.06 1.25 -5.71
C ASP A 75 17.95 2.46 -4.82
N GLU A 76 17.04 3.39 -5.17
CA GLU A 76 16.79 4.62 -4.43
C GLU A 76 16.05 4.37 -3.11
N GLU A 77 15.44 3.21 -2.96
CA GLU A 77 14.66 2.81 -1.78
C GLU A 77 15.45 1.89 -0.84
N ILE A 78 16.69 1.52 -1.22
CA ILE A 78 17.61 0.79 -0.34
C ILE A 78 17.88 1.64 0.90
N GLY A 79 17.75 1.04 2.07
CA GLY A 79 17.86 1.76 3.34
C GLY A 79 16.57 2.24 3.94
N TYR A 80 15.46 2.21 3.18
CA TYR A 80 14.16 2.57 3.72
C TYR A 80 13.72 1.66 4.89
N PHE A 81 14.21 0.42 4.88
CA PHE A 81 13.93 -0.61 5.87
C PHE A 81 15.18 -1.16 6.55
N GLU A 82 16.38 -0.58 6.33
CA GLU A 82 17.67 -1.12 6.82
C GLU A 82 17.67 -1.47 8.30
N ASP A 83 17.01 -0.64 9.13
CA ASP A 83 16.93 -0.89 10.58
C ASP A 83 16.02 -2.06 10.96
N ASN A 84 15.23 -2.58 10.01
CA ASN A 84 14.14 -3.51 10.30
C ASN A 84 14.20 -4.81 9.48
N PHE A 85 14.99 -4.85 8.40
CA PHE A 85 14.98 -5.97 7.46
C PHE A 85 16.36 -6.29 6.90
N ASP A 86 16.71 -7.56 6.90
CA ASP A 86 17.79 -8.08 6.08
C ASP A 86 17.30 -8.09 4.62
N VAL A 87 17.95 -7.30 3.80
CA VAL A 87 17.69 -7.21 2.37
C VAL A 87 18.62 -8.19 1.69
N ASP A 88 18.05 -9.15 0.98
CA ASP A 88 18.84 -10.01 0.12
C ASP A 88 19.32 -9.25 -1.14
N ASP A 89 20.32 -9.81 -1.84
CA ASP A 89 20.88 -9.22 -3.07
C ASP A 89 19.83 -9.02 -4.17
N SER A 90 18.66 -9.66 -4.05
CA SER A 90 17.53 -9.54 -4.99
C SER A 90 16.69 -8.28 -4.79
N ARG A 91 16.97 -7.47 -3.75
CA ARG A 91 16.17 -6.28 -3.36
C ARG A 91 14.70 -6.62 -3.12
N THR A 92 14.50 -7.75 -2.52
CA THR A 92 13.19 -8.31 -2.28
C THR A 92 13.03 -8.56 -0.79
N ILE A 93 11.88 -8.20 -0.25
CA ILE A 93 11.50 -8.53 1.12
C ILE A 93 10.20 -9.31 1.11
N THR A 94 10.10 -10.32 1.95
CA THR A 94 8.87 -11.07 2.14
C THR A 94 8.30 -10.78 3.52
N LEU A 95 7.08 -10.26 3.54
CA LEU A 95 6.33 -9.88 4.73
C LEU A 95 5.21 -10.87 4.99
N ILE A 96 4.98 -11.17 6.25
CA ILE A 96 3.89 -11.99 6.73
C ILE A 96 2.95 -11.12 7.56
N ALA A 97 1.65 -11.16 7.26
CA ALA A 97 0.60 -10.61 8.10
C ALA A 97 -0.22 -11.75 8.68
N VAL A 98 -0.45 -11.74 9.98
CA VAL A 98 -1.29 -12.72 10.68
C VAL A 98 -2.32 -11.98 11.51
N GLN A 99 -3.58 -12.37 11.38
CA GLN A 99 -4.65 -11.99 12.29
C GLN A 99 -5.27 -13.26 12.87
N ASP A 100 -5.08 -13.47 14.17
CA ASP A 100 -5.41 -14.74 14.83
C ASP A 100 -6.92 -14.86 15.05
N SER A 101 -7.62 -13.77 15.30
CA SER A 101 -9.08 -13.76 15.45
C SER A 101 -9.70 -12.47 14.92
N VAL A 102 -11.03 -12.47 14.79
CA VAL A 102 -11.82 -11.32 14.31
C VAL A 102 -11.59 -10.09 15.20
N ASP A 103 -11.35 -10.25 16.50
CA ASP A 103 -11.19 -9.14 17.43
C ASP A 103 -9.77 -8.60 17.50
N GLU A 104 -8.80 -9.35 17.03
CA GLU A 104 -7.40 -8.97 17.10
C GLU A 104 -6.98 -8.07 15.94
N ARG A 105 -5.80 -7.43 16.10
CA ARG A 105 -5.15 -6.65 15.05
C ARG A 105 -4.22 -7.53 14.24
N ILE A 106 -3.90 -7.11 13.03
CA ILE A 106 -2.88 -7.76 12.21
C ILE A 106 -1.51 -7.56 12.86
N ASN A 107 -0.80 -8.67 13.05
CA ASN A 107 0.61 -8.71 13.43
C ASN A 107 1.45 -8.92 12.18
N TYR A 108 2.56 -8.20 12.07
CA TYR A 108 3.45 -8.25 10.90
C TYR A 108 4.80 -8.83 11.27
N TYR A 109 5.34 -9.67 10.39
CA TYR A 109 6.61 -10.32 10.56
C TYR A 109 7.40 -10.29 9.25
N HIS A 110 8.71 -10.27 9.36
CA HIS A 110 9.61 -10.59 8.27
C HIS A 110 9.71 -12.11 8.10
N ASP A 111 9.65 -12.61 6.86
CA ASP A 111 9.74 -14.05 6.55
C ASP A 111 11.20 -14.53 6.66
N THR A 112 11.72 -14.56 7.86
CA THR A 112 13.01 -15.09 8.25
C THR A 112 12.81 -16.30 9.16
N PRO A 113 13.82 -17.15 9.38
CA PRO A 113 13.73 -18.25 10.32
C PRO A 113 13.27 -17.85 11.72
N ASN A 114 13.64 -16.64 12.16
CA ASN A 114 13.27 -16.09 13.47
C ASN A 114 11.95 -15.29 13.47
N GLN A 115 11.31 -15.10 12.31
CA GLN A 115 10.09 -14.32 12.14
C GLN A 115 10.12 -13.01 12.93
N THR A 116 11.08 -12.14 12.63
CA THR A 116 11.22 -10.85 13.30
C THR A 116 9.98 -10.01 13.16
N ARG A 117 9.44 -9.52 14.28
CA ARG A 117 8.24 -8.68 14.29
C ARG A 117 8.53 -7.30 13.69
N ILE A 118 7.59 -6.84 12.87
CA ILE A 118 7.67 -5.54 12.20
C ILE A 118 6.63 -4.59 12.80
N SER A 119 7.02 -3.33 12.98
CA SER A 119 6.08 -2.32 13.48
C SER A 119 5.04 -1.96 12.42
N SER A 120 3.81 -1.72 12.86
CA SER A 120 2.74 -1.20 12.00
C SER A 120 3.11 0.15 11.36
N ALA A 121 3.95 0.94 12.02
CA ALA A 121 4.43 2.21 11.48
C ALA A 121 5.30 1.99 10.23
N THR A 122 6.17 0.98 10.24
CA THR A 122 7.00 0.60 9.10
C THR A 122 6.13 0.20 7.89
N ILE A 123 5.09 -0.61 8.12
CA ILE A 123 4.16 -1.01 7.04
C ILE A 123 3.41 0.22 6.48
N LYS A 124 2.92 1.11 7.33
CA LYS A 124 2.22 2.34 6.89
C LYS A 124 3.09 3.27 6.04
N ARG A 125 4.39 3.26 6.22
CA ARG A 125 5.33 4.06 5.41
C ARG A 125 5.34 3.65 3.94
N MET A 126 4.91 2.42 3.59
CA MET A 126 4.78 1.96 2.20
C MET A 126 3.73 2.72 1.39
N ASN A 127 2.84 3.45 2.05
CA ASN A 127 1.89 4.42 1.51
C ASN A 127 1.14 3.96 0.25
N ILE A 128 0.04 3.25 0.43
CA ILE A 128 -0.81 2.76 -0.67
C ILE A 128 -1.99 3.70 -0.94
N LEU A 129 -2.25 3.97 -2.21
CA LEU A 129 -3.48 4.61 -2.67
C LEU A 129 -4.44 3.56 -3.20
N TYR A 130 -5.61 3.45 -2.60
CA TYR A 130 -6.66 2.53 -3.02
C TYR A 130 -7.93 3.28 -3.40
N TYR A 131 -8.45 2.99 -4.57
CA TYR A 131 -9.71 3.53 -5.07
C TYR A 131 -10.76 2.42 -5.16
N TYR A 132 -11.86 2.61 -4.45
CA TYR A 132 -12.99 1.68 -4.49
C TYR A 132 -13.69 1.71 -5.85
N ALA A 133 -14.21 0.55 -6.30
CA ALA A 133 -14.99 0.45 -7.53
C ALA A 133 -16.28 1.28 -7.47
N GLN A 134 -16.92 1.35 -6.29
CA GLN A 134 -18.07 2.23 -6.06
C GLN A 134 -17.59 3.63 -5.69
N ARG A 135 -17.57 4.52 -6.66
CA ARG A 135 -17.21 5.92 -6.46
C ARG A 135 -18.45 6.74 -6.12
N MET A 136 -18.42 7.44 -5.00
CA MET A 136 -19.43 8.45 -4.67
C MET A 136 -18.85 9.83 -5.02
N PRO A 137 -19.43 10.59 -5.96
CA PRO A 137 -18.90 11.89 -6.36
C PRO A 137 -18.62 12.83 -5.18
N SER A 138 -19.49 12.82 -4.18
CA SER A 138 -19.30 13.62 -2.95
C SER A 138 -18.06 13.24 -2.14
N LYS A 139 -17.61 11.99 -2.20
CA LYS A 139 -16.38 11.52 -1.54
C LYS A 139 -15.14 11.77 -2.40
N GLU A 140 -15.28 11.76 -3.72
CA GLU A 140 -14.17 12.02 -4.65
C GLU A 140 -13.74 13.51 -4.61
N VAL A 141 -14.67 14.43 -4.43
CA VAL A 141 -14.39 15.87 -4.32
C VAL A 141 -14.02 16.30 -2.90
N ASP A 142 -13.94 15.36 -1.97
CA ASP A 142 -13.57 15.64 -0.58
C ASP A 142 -12.07 15.92 -0.45
N PHE A 143 -11.73 17.11 0.08
CA PHE A 143 -10.34 17.56 0.29
C PHE A 143 -9.76 17.20 1.66
N ARG A 144 -10.43 16.38 2.47
CA ARG A 144 -9.84 15.87 3.71
C ARG A 144 -8.61 14.99 3.43
N LYS A 145 -7.60 15.08 4.30
CA LYS A 145 -6.33 14.32 4.18
C LYS A 145 -6.51 12.81 3.92
N THR A 146 -7.61 12.24 4.34
CA THR A 146 -7.84 10.78 4.37
C THR A 146 -8.82 10.29 3.33
N SER A 147 -9.42 11.15 2.52
CA SER A 147 -10.46 10.79 1.55
C SER A 147 -10.38 11.61 0.26
N GLY A 148 -10.90 11.04 -0.82
CA GLY A 148 -11.07 11.68 -2.11
C GLY A 148 -9.82 12.36 -2.67
N SER A 149 -10.01 13.48 -3.32
CA SER A 149 -8.94 14.29 -3.91
C SER A 149 -7.94 14.79 -2.86
N GLY A 150 -8.39 14.99 -1.62
CA GLY A 150 -7.51 15.41 -0.52
C GLY A 150 -6.45 14.36 -0.17
N LYS A 151 -6.77 13.07 -0.29
CA LYS A 151 -5.80 11.98 -0.07
C LYS A 151 -4.69 12.01 -1.13
N VAL A 152 -5.07 12.19 -2.41
CA VAL A 152 -4.11 12.28 -3.52
C VAL A 152 -3.24 13.52 -3.37
N LEU A 153 -3.85 14.66 -3.09
CA LEU A 153 -3.14 15.94 -2.90
C LEU A 153 -2.15 15.84 -1.72
N ASN A 154 -2.58 15.26 -0.60
CA ASN A 154 -1.70 15.04 0.54
C ASN A 154 -0.51 14.12 0.19
N TYR A 155 -0.75 13.04 -0.55
CA TYR A 155 0.32 12.17 -1.04
C TYR A 155 1.32 12.93 -1.92
N LEU A 156 0.84 13.69 -2.90
CA LEU A 156 1.70 14.48 -3.81
C LEU A 156 2.51 15.53 -3.05
N ILE A 157 1.90 16.19 -2.07
CA ILE A 157 2.59 17.19 -1.23
C ILE A 157 3.68 16.51 -0.40
N GLN A 158 3.38 15.42 0.27
CA GLN A 158 4.37 14.68 1.07
C GLN A 158 5.53 14.18 0.21
N HIS A 159 5.25 13.57 -0.92
CA HIS A 159 6.26 13.09 -1.85
C HIS A 159 7.17 14.22 -2.37
N SER A 160 6.59 15.37 -2.74
CA SER A 160 7.37 16.55 -3.14
C SER A 160 8.22 17.12 -1.99
N MET A 161 7.74 17.04 -0.75
CA MET A 161 8.49 17.47 0.42
C MET A 161 9.69 16.55 0.71
N GLU A 162 9.48 15.25 0.65
CA GLU A 162 10.54 14.25 0.85
C GLU A 162 11.66 14.42 -0.19
N HIS A 163 11.31 14.57 -1.47
CA HIS A 163 12.30 14.81 -2.54
C HIS A 163 13.03 16.15 -2.42
N SER A 164 12.41 17.17 -1.84
CA SER A 164 13.04 18.48 -1.64
C SER A 164 13.76 18.65 -0.29
N GLY A 165 13.78 17.60 0.55
CA GLY A 165 14.37 17.65 1.89
C GLY A 165 13.69 18.66 2.83
N MET A 166 12.42 19.00 2.56
CA MET A 166 11.66 19.99 3.34
C MET A 166 10.93 19.34 4.51
N GLN A 167 10.90 20.02 5.65
CA GLN A 167 10.07 19.64 6.80
C GLN A 167 8.78 20.45 6.85
N GLU A 168 7.73 19.95 7.54
CA GLU A 168 6.44 20.68 7.68
C GLU A 168 6.58 22.13 8.16
N LYS A 169 7.53 22.39 9.05
CA LYS A 169 7.86 23.76 9.52
C LYS A 169 8.37 24.72 8.42
N ASP A 170 8.83 24.17 7.30
CA ASP A 170 9.34 24.98 6.18
C ASP A 170 8.23 25.42 5.23
N ILE A 171 7.04 24.81 5.31
CA ILE A 171 5.86 25.17 4.49
C ILE A 171 5.41 26.61 4.76
N LEU A 172 5.60 27.10 5.97
CA LEU A 172 5.23 28.48 6.36
C LEU A 172 6.10 29.55 5.69
N LYS A 173 7.22 29.17 5.05
CA LYS A 173 8.05 30.12 4.29
C LYS A 173 7.48 30.29 2.87
N LYS A 174 7.01 31.49 2.55
CA LYS A 174 6.34 31.87 1.29
C LYS A 174 7.09 31.44 0.01
N THR A 175 8.42 31.44 0.04
CA THR A 175 9.29 30.98 -1.07
C THR A 175 9.28 29.47 -1.28
N LYS A 176 9.26 28.70 -0.20
CA LYS A 176 9.23 27.23 -0.26
C LYS A 176 7.84 26.72 -0.65
N LEU A 177 6.77 27.39 -0.21
CA LEU A 177 5.40 27.09 -0.64
C LEU A 177 5.25 27.20 -2.17
N LYS A 178 5.85 28.25 -2.79
CA LYS A 178 5.81 28.43 -4.26
C LYS A 178 6.51 27.30 -5.01
N SER A 179 7.62 26.76 -4.50
CA SER A 179 8.29 25.62 -5.15
C SER A 179 7.46 24.36 -5.06
N ILE A 180 6.87 24.06 -3.90
CA ILE A 180 5.98 22.90 -3.72
C ILE A 180 4.78 22.99 -4.66
N VAL A 181 4.11 24.13 -4.74
CA VAL A 181 2.98 24.34 -5.66
C VAL A 181 3.39 24.14 -7.11
N LYS A 182 4.59 24.58 -7.50
CA LYS A 182 5.13 24.38 -8.85
C LYS A 182 5.37 22.90 -9.15
N ASP A 183 5.92 22.15 -8.20
CA ASP A 183 6.20 20.73 -8.36
C ASP A 183 4.92 19.88 -8.40
N VAL A 184 3.97 20.17 -7.52
CA VAL A 184 2.63 19.55 -7.53
C VAL A 184 1.92 19.81 -8.86
N ASN A 185 1.94 21.04 -9.36
CA ASN A 185 1.36 21.37 -10.67
C ASN A 185 2.05 20.65 -11.83
N LYS A 186 3.36 20.44 -11.76
CA LYS A 186 4.11 19.66 -12.76
C LYS A 186 3.69 18.18 -12.74
N GLN A 187 3.53 17.59 -11.56
CA GLN A 187 3.08 16.22 -11.40
C GLN A 187 1.63 16.03 -11.87
N ILE A 188 0.73 16.96 -11.54
CA ILE A 188 -0.67 16.94 -12.03
C ILE A 188 -0.70 17.01 -13.56
N LYS A 189 0.12 17.87 -14.17
CA LYS A 189 0.20 17.95 -15.63
C LYS A 189 0.73 16.66 -16.26
N SER A 190 1.70 15.99 -15.66
CA SER A 190 2.19 14.69 -16.15
C SER A 190 1.13 13.59 -16.03
N LEU A 191 0.29 13.61 -15.01
CA LEU A 191 -0.84 12.69 -14.87
C LEU A 191 -1.89 12.91 -15.96
N ASN A 192 -2.20 14.16 -16.30
CA ASN A 192 -3.15 14.47 -17.38
C ASN A 192 -2.64 14.05 -18.77
N THR A 193 -1.32 13.98 -18.96
CA THR A 193 -0.72 13.48 -20.23
C THR A 193 -0.82 11.95 -20.35
N ILE A 194 -0.99 11.25 -19.24
CA ILE A 194 -1.14 9.77 -19.23
C ILE A 194 -2.61 9.38 -19.46
N THR A 195 -3.57 10.25 -19.11
CA THR A 195 -4.99 9.97 -19.26
C THR A 195 -5.55 10.22 -20.66
N GLY A 196 -4.72 10.71 -21.60
CA GLY A 196 -5.03 10.85 -23.04
C GLY A 196 -6.37 11.53 -23.33
N ASP A 197 -6.38 12.44 -24.25
CA ASP A 197 -7.57 13.08 -24.82
C ASP A 197 -8.72 12.09 -25.14
#